data_300a355d9b0d4381d9c9f8f111a8c2fd
#
_entry.id   300a355d9b0d4381d9c9f8f111a8c2fd
#
_cell.length_a   1.000
_cell.length_b   1.000
_cell.length_c   1.000
_cell.angle_alpha   90.00
_cell.angle_beta   90.00
_cell.angle_gamma   90.00
#
_symmetry.space_group_name_H-M   'P 1'
#
loop_
_entity.id
_entity.type
_entity.pdbx_description
1 polymer ?
#
loop_
_entity_poly.entity_id
_entity_poly.type
_entity_poly.pdbx_seq_one_letter_code
_entity_poly.pdbx_strand_id
1 'polypeptide(L)'
;MSGQVVTRFAPSPTGYLHIGGARTALFNWLYARGRGGKFLLRIEDTDRARHNEAAVAAIIDGLSWLGLDWDGDPISQYGRRERHAEVARELLEKGAAYRCYMTPEETEAAREKAREEKARFESPWREADPATAPKDAPFAIRFRAPREGETLVRDVVQGDVRFPNSALDDLIILRSDGAPTYNLAVVVDDHDMGVTHVVRGDDHLTNASRQQQIYEALGWSVPQFAHVPLIHGPDGAKLSKRHGALGVEAYRDDGFLPEGLANYLIRLGWSHGDDEFIPRDKALEWFDIAGINKAPARLDFEKLNSVNAHYMKLLSDADFVAKAAPFIEAAGETLDERRRDMLGRAASFLKERCANLKQAPEAAAFLFLARPLAITGKSAKPLEKEGAREIVKSVAAELTTVTDWSAEALEAALKAFAEARGLGFGQVGPALRAALTTGLPSPSLGEVLYALGREESLGRLTDQAS
;
A
#
# COMPACT_ATOMS: atom_id res chain seq x y z
N MET A 1 -25.65 18.95 -15.60
CA MET A 1 -24.87 19.62 -14.53
C MET A 1 -23.79 18.66 -14.10
N SER A 2 -22.51 18.94 -14.37
CA SER A 2 -21.41 18.13 -13.80
C SER A 2 -21.29 18.53 -12.33
N GLY A 3 -21.96 17.78 -11.47
CA GLY A 3 -21.80 17.92 -10.03
C GLY A 3 -20.36 17.61 -9.62
N GLN A 4 -19.94 18.11 -8.47
CA GLN A 4 -18.64 17.79 -7.88
C GLN A 4 -18.47 16.27 -7.77
N VAL A 5 -17.32 15.75 -8.18
CA VAL A 5 -16.98 14.33 -8.00
C VAL A 5 -16.88 14.01 -6.51
N VAL A 6 -17.57 12.97 -6.08
CA VAL A 6 -17.49 12.42 -4.71
C VAL A 6 -17.21 10.94 -4.81
N THR A 7 -16.08 10.51 -4.28
CA THR A 7 -15.70 9.10 -4.14
C THR A 7 -15.58 8.72 -2.67
N ARG A 8 -15.47 7.45 -2.37
CA ARG A 8 -15.23 6.97 -1.00
C ARG A 8 -14.37 5.71 -0.99
N PHE A 9 -13.58 5.57 0.06
CA PHE A 9 -13.02 4.29 0.47
C PHE A 9 -13.88 3.74 1.62
N ALA A 10 -14.28 2.47 1.51
CA ALA A 10 -15.25 1.86 2.44
C ALA A 10 -14.73 0.49 2.93
N PRO A 11 -13.67 0.48 3.77
CA PRO A 11 -13.10 -0.75 4.28
C PRO A 11 -13.93 -1.37 5.41
N SER A 12 -13.97 -2.73 5.44
CA SER A 12 -14.44 -3.46 6.61
C SER A 12 -13.30 -3.57 7.63
N PRO A 13 -13.53 -3.28 8.94
CA PRO A 13 -12.49 -3.28 9.97
C PRO A 13 -12.18 -4.69 10.49
N THR A 14 -11.84 -5.61 9.58
CA THR A 14 -11.56 -7.02 9.89
C THR A 14 -10.07 -7.37 9.86
N GLY A 15 -9.19 -6.38 9.63
CA GLY A 15 -7.75 -6.56 9.53
C GLY A 15 -7.04 -5.29 9.06
N TYR A 16 -5.79 -5.45 8.72
CA TYR A 16 -4.93 -4.37 8.22
C TYR A 16 -5.34 -3.89 6.82
N LEU A 17 -4.92 -2.67 6.46
CA LEU A 17 -5.08 -2.14 5.12
C LEU A 17 -4.17 -2.90 4.15
N HIS A 18 -4.68 -3.98 3.54
CA HIS A 18 -3.90 -4.74 2.57
C HIS A 18 -3.69 -3.94 1.28
N ILE A 19 -2.64 -4.29 0.53
CA ILE A 19 -2.19 -3.59 -0.69
C ILE A 19 -3.32 -3.41 -1.74
N GLY A 20 -4.24 -4.36 -1.87
CA GLY A 20 -5.40 -4.21 -2.76
C GLY A 20 -6.39 -3.14 -2.30
N GLY A 21 -6.62 -3.04 -0.98
CA GLY A 21 -7.40 -1.96 -0.38
C GLY A 21 -6.71 -0.61 -0.53
N ALA A 22 -5.41 -0.57 -0.28
CA ALA A 22 -4.59 0.63 -0.46
C ALA A 22 -4.63 1.16 -1.91
N ARG A 23 -4.54 0.27 -2.92
CA ARG A 23 -4.69 0.65 -4.33
C ARG A 23 -6.08 1.20 -4.62
N THR A 24 -7.12 0.57 -4.09
CA THR A 24 -8.50 1.04 -4.27
C THR A 24 -8.70 2.40 -3.63
N ALA A 25 -8.18 2.63 -2.42
CA ALA A 25 -8.20 3.93 -1.76
C ALA A 25 -7.46 4.99 -2.59
N LEU A 26 -6.25 4.67 -3.08
CA LEU A 26 -5.45 5.56 -3.91
C LEU A 26 -6.18 5.93 -5.21
N PHE A 27 -6.83 5.00 -5.90
CA PHE A 27 -7.58 5.29 -7.13
C PHE A 27 -8.79 6.19 -6.87
N ASN A 28 -9.53 5.97 -5.77
CA ASN A 28 -10.60 6.87 -5.35
C ASN A 28 -10.09 8.26 -5.04
N TRP A 29 -8.98 8.35 -4.30
CA TRP A 29 -8.34 9.61 -3.92
C TRP A 29 -7.84 10.40 -5.14
N LEU A 30 -7.10 9.74 -6.05
CA LEU A 30 -6.59 10.37 -7.27
C LEU A 30 -7.73 10.90 -8.15
N TYR A 31 -8.78 10.09 -8.33
CA TYR A 31 -9.91 10.49 -9.17
C TYR A 31 -10.66 11.69 -8.60
N ALA A 32 -10.90 11.70 -7.29
CA ALA A 32 -11.57 12.81 -6.63
C ALA A 32 -10.70 14.07 -6.62
N ARG A 33 -9.47 13.96 -6.09
CA ARG A 33 -8.58 15.12 -5.93
C ARG A 33 -8.16 15.75 -7.28
N GLY A 34 -7.87 14.92 -8.27
CA GLY A 34 -7.53 15.40 -9.62
C GLY A 34 -8.67 16.18 -10.32
N ARG A 35 -9.91 16.06 -9.81
CA ARG A 35 -11.11 16.76 -10.32
C ARG A 35 -11.67 17.81 -9.37
N GLY A 36 -10.90 18.19 -8.33
CA GLY A 36 -11.37 19.13 -7.30
C GLY A 36 -12.58 18.61 -6.51
N GLY A 37 -12.73 17.30 -6.45
CA GLY A 37 -13.82 16.59 -5.77
C GLY A 37 -13.51 16.25 -4.32
N LYS A 38 -14.38 15.43 -3.73
CA LYS A 38 -14.26 14.92 -2.35
C LYS A 38 -13.93 13.45 -2.33
N PHE A 39 -13.03 13.07 -1.42
CA PHE A 39 -12.73 11.69 -1.07
C PHE A 39 -13.16 11.44 0.37
N LEU A 40 -14.10 10.52 0.58
CA LEU A 40 -14.70 10.23 1.87
C LEU A 40 -14.20 8.88 2.42
N LEU A 41 -14.24 8.75 3.75
CA LEU A 41 -13.91 7.49 4.43
C LEU A 41 -15.15 6.97 5.18
N ARG A 42 -15.53 5.72 4.90
CA ARG A 42 -16.59 5.01 5.62
C ARG A 42 -16.07 3.69 6.15
N ILE A 43 -16.27 3.42 7.43
CA ILE A 43 -15.93 2.15 8.06
C ILE A 43 -17.17 1.24 8.01
N GLU A 44 -17.06 0.11 7.30
CA GLU A 44 -18.15 -0.87 7.17
C GLU A 44 -18.16 -1.86 8.34
N ASP A 45 -18.60 -1.39 9.49
CA ASP A 45 -18.58 -2.04 10.80
C ASP A 45 -19.94 -2.60 11.24
N THR A 46 -20.82 -2.93 10.30
CA THR A 46 -22.16 -3.49 10.57
C THR A 46 -22.09 -4.86 11.26
N ASP A 47 -21.05 -5.65 11.02
CA ASP A 47 -20.80 -6.92 11.70
C ASP A 47 -19.99 -6.68 12.98
N ARG A 48 -20.70 -6.45 14.10
CA ARG A 48 -20.08 -6.17 15.41
C ARG A 48 -19.27 -7.33 15.98
N ALA A 49 -19.55 -8.56 15.59
CA ALA A 49 -18.79 -9.72 16.04
C ALA A 49 -17.35 -9.72 15.48
N ARG A 50 -17.14 -9.11 14.31
CA ARG A 50 -15.84 -9.00 13.63
C ARG A 50 -15.24 -7.59 13.72
N HIS A 51 -15.91 -6.66 14.39
CA HIS A 51 -15.38 -5.30 14.57
C HIS A 51 -14.14 -5.31 15.45
N ASN A 52 -13.11 -4.58 15.04
CA ASN A 52 -11.85 -4.44 15.76
C ASN A 52 -11.34 -3.00 15.65
N GLU A 53 -11.33 -2.29 16.78
CA GLU A 53 -10.85 -0.89 16.87
C GLU A 53 -9.37 -0.76 16.40
N ALA A 54 -8.53 -1.75 16.73
CA ALA A 54 -7.13 -1.75 16.27
C ALA A 54 -7.03 -1.84 14.74
N ALA A 55 -7.97 -2.54 14.09
CA ALA A 55 -8.02 -2.60 12.63
C ALA A 55 -8.47 -1.26 12.03
N VAL A 56 -9.42 -0.55 12.66
CA VAL A 56 -9.79 0.82 12.24
C VAL A 56 -8.59 1.75 12.35
N ALA A 57 -7.89 1.73 13.48
CA ALA A 57 -6.69 2.55 13.69
C ALA A 57 -5.59 2.24 12.65
N ALA A 58 -5.35 0.96 12.34
CA ALA A 58 -4.38 0.55 11.34
C ALA A 58 -4.75 1.00 9.92
N ILE A 59 -6.04 0.99 9.56
CA ILE A 59 -6.52 1.53 8.27
C ILE A 59 -6.25 3.02 8.17
N ILE A 60 -6.58 3.78 9.22
CA ILE A 60 -6.37 5.23 9.29
C ILE A 60 -4.87 5.55 9.21
N ASP A 61 -4.03 4.85 9.97
CA ASP A 61 -2.57 5.01 9.95
C ASP A 61 -1.99 4.71 8.57
N GLY A 62 -2.41 3.62 7.93
CA GLY A 62 -1.96 3.25 6.59
C GLY A 62 -2.35 4.27 5.51
N LEU A 63 -3.59 4.81 5.55
CA LEU A 63 -4.03 5.87 4.65
C LEU A 63 -3.22 7.15 4.87
N SER A 64 -3.01 7.54 6.13
CA SER A 64 -2.22 8.72 6.53
C SER A 64 -0.77 8.59 6.09
N TRP A 65 -0.15 7.42 6.27
CA TRP A 65 1.21 7.17 5.82
C TRP A 65 1.35 7.26 4.30
N LEU A 66 0.35 6.78 3.54
CA LEU A 66 0.31 6.95 2.08
C LEU A 66 -0.03 8.39 1.66
N GLY A 67 -0.35 9.28 2.59
CA GLY A 67 -0.77 10.66 2.32
C GLY A 67 -2.12 10.77 1.60
N LEU A 68 -3.05 9.85 1.92
CA LEU A 68 -4.40 9.84 1.38
C LEU A 68 -5.36 10.47 2.40
N ASP A 69 -5.42 11.79 2.41
CA ASP A 69 -6.33 12.58 3.24
C ASP A 69 -7.78 12.47 2.74
N TRP A 70 -8.73 12.46 3.65
CA TRP A 70 -10.17 12.41 3.35
C TRP A 70 -10.91 13.63 3.89
N ASP A 71 -12.10 13.88 3.34
CA ASP A 71 -12.93 15.02 3.71
C ASP A 71 -13.91 14.63 4.83
N GLY A 72 -13.97 15.44 5.86
CA GLY A 72 -14.85 15.25 7.03
C GLY A 72 -14.40 14.11 7.94
N ASP A 73 -15.28 13.74 8.88
CA ASP A 73 -15.01 12.65 9.80
C ASP A 73 -15.28 11.27 9.15
N PRO A 74 -14.55 10.22 9.52
CA PRO A 74 -14.87 8.85 9.09
C PRO A 74 -16.26 8.45 9.55
N ILE A 75 -17.07 7.93 8.63
CA ILE A 75 -18.45 7.52 8.92
C ILE A 75 -18.47 6.06 9.36
N SER A 76 -19.02 5.77 10.56
CA SER A 76 -19.33 4.40 10.98
C SER A 76 -20.67 3.97 10.37
N GLN A 77 -20.68 2.88 9.64
CA GLN A 77 -21.89 2.32 9.04
C GLN A 77 -22.85 1.80 10.11
N TYR A 78 -22.33 1.20 11.20
CA TYR A 78 -23.14 0.76 12.34
C TYR A 78 -23.83 1.93 13.03
N GLY A 79 -23.18 3.09 13.13
CA GLY A 79 -23.79 4.30 13.70
C GLY A 79 -25.03 4.79 12.94
N ARG A 80 -25.18 4.36 11.67
CA ARG A 80 -26.28 4.76 10.79
C ARG A 80 -27.41 3.72 10.66
N ARG A 81 -27.38 2.65 11.46
CA ARG A 81 -28.32 1.52 11.37
C ARG A 81 -29.80 1.91 11.42
N GLU A 82 -30.15 2.97 12.18
CA GLU A 82 -31.52 3.47 12.25
C GLU A 82 -31.97 4.06 10.92
N ARG A 83 -31.11 4.83 10.27
CA ARG A 83 -31.35 5.36 8.92
C ARG A 83 -31.53 4.24 7.90
N HIS A 84 -30.73 3.20 7.97
CA HIS A 84 -30.87 2.02 7.12
C HIS A 84 -32.22 1.32 7.33
N ALA A 85 -32.65 1.18 8.59
CA ALA A 85 -33.92 0.59 8.95
C ALA A 85 -35.12 1.45 8.49
N GLU A 86 -35.01 2.79 8.52
CA GLU A 86 -36.00 3.70 7.95
C GLU A 86 -36.19 3.46 6.47
N VAL A 87 -35.11 3.41 5.69
CA VAL A 87 -35.17 3.17 4.25
C VAL A 87 -35.71 1.78 3.91
N ALA A 88 -35.38 0.76 4.72
CA ALA A 88 -35.97 -0.57 4.56
C ALA A 88 -37.49 -0.55 4.72
N ARG A 89 -38.02 0.23 5.68
CA ARG A 89 -39.47 0.42 5.88
C ARG A 89 -40.09 1.23 4.75
N GLU A 90 -39.40 2.26 4.24
CA GLU A 90 -39.85 3.01 3.05
C GLU A 90 -40.02 2.09 1.83
N LEU A 91 -39.08 1.19 1.59
CA LEU A 91 -39.21 0.19 0.53
C LEU A 91 -40.39 -0.77 0.76
N LEU A 92 -40.64 -1.14 2.01
CA LEU A 92 -41.81 -1.95 2.38
C LEU A 92 -43.14 -1.21 2.10
N GLU A 93 -43.22 0.06 2.49
CA GLU A 93 -44.42 0.91 2.24
C GLU A 93 -44.66 1.16 0.77
N LYS A 94 -43.60 1.30 -0.03
CA LYS A 94 -43.70 1.40 -1.49
C LYS A 94 -44.05 0.07 -2.21
N GLY A 95 -44.14 -1.03 -1.46
CA GLY A 95 -44.36 -2.37 -2.06
C GLY A 95 -43.14 -2.94 -2.79
N ALA A 96 -42.01 -2.25 -2.75
CA ALA A 96 -40.74 -2.70 -3.31
C ALA A 96 -40.00 -3.71 -2.41
N ALA A 97 -40.55 -3.98 -1.23
CA ALA A 97 -40.10 -5.00 -0.31
C ALA A 97 -41.29 -5.71 0.35
N TYR A 98 -41.03 -6.78 1.07
CA TYR A 98 -42.05 -7.55 1.78
C TYR A 98 -41.52 -8.14 3.08
N ARG A 99 -42.43 -8.47 4.00
CA ARG A 99 -42.09 -9.14 5.27
C ARG A 99 -41.91 -10.63 5.02
N CYS A 100 -40.83 -11.18 5.53
CA CYS A 100 -40.49 -12.59 5.47
C CYS A 100 -40.36 -13.17 6.87
N TYR A 101 -41.20 -14.14 7.20
CA TYR A 101 -41.26 -14.76 8.53
C TYR A 101 -40.48 -16.08 8.59
N MET A 102 -39.72 -16.43 7.55
CA MET A 102 -38.82 -17.58 7.58
C MET A 102 -37.70 -17.38 8.62
N THR A 103 -37.43 -18.44 9.38
CA THR A 103 -36.25 -18.47 10.24
C THR A 103 -34.96 -18.55 9.42
N PRO A 104 -33.78 -18.29 10.03
CA PRO A 104 -32.50 -18.50 9.35
C PRO A 104 -32.34 -19.93 8.84
N GLU A 105 -32.74 -20.93 9.64
CA GLU A 105 -32.67 -22.36 9.32
C GLU A 105 -33.57 -22.73 8.14
N GLU A 106 -34.83 -22.27 8.13
CA GLU A 106 -35.77 -22.45 7.02
C GLU A 106 -35.24 -21.79 5.75
N THR A 107 -34.64 -20.62 5.88
CA THR A 107 -34.06 -19.87 4.75
C THR A 107 -32.89 -20.64 4.14
N GLU A 108 -31.99 -21.20 4.98
CA GLU A 108 -30.83 -21.94 4.49
C GLU A 108 -31.25 -23.27 3.85
N ALA A 109 -32.16 -24.01 4.47
CA ALA A 109 -32.72 -25.24 3.89
C ALA A 109 -33.38 -24.99 2.53
N ALA A 110 -34.15 -23.89 2.39
CA ALA A 110 -34.78 -23.52 1.13
C ALA A 110 -33.75 -23.12 0.06
N ARG A 111 -32.65 -22.47 0.47
CA ARG A 111 -31.55 -22.12 -0.44
C ARG A 111 -30.79 -23.36 -0.92
N GLU A 112 -30.51 -24.31 -0.03
CA GLU A 112 -29.86 -25.57 -0.39
C GLU A 112 -30.72 -26.34 -1.40
N LYS A 113 -31.99 -26.48 -1.11
CA LYS A 113 -32.94 -27.11 -2.05
C LYS A 113 -32.96 -26.42 -3.41
N ALA A 114 -33.05 -25.09 -3.45
CA ALA A 114 -33.04 -24.34 -4.71
C ALA A 114 -31.70 -24.53 -5.47
N ARG A 115 -30.56 -24.66 -4.75
CA ARG A 115 -29.25 -24.94 -5.34
C ARG A 115 -29.17 -26.34 -5.96
N GLU A 116 -29.68 -27.35 -5.28
CA GLU A 116 -29.77 -28.73 -5.78
C GLU A 116 -30.63 -28.81 -7.03
N GLU A 117 -31.77 -28.11 -7.04
CA GLU A 117 -32.71 -28.05 -8.14
C GLU A 117 -32.23 -27.09 -9.27
N LYS A 118 -31.09 -26.41 -9.11
CA LYS A 118 -30.61 -25.35 -10.01
C LYS A 118 -31.65 -24.26 -10.27
N ALA A 119 -32.49 -24.03 -9.29
CA ALA A 119 -33.56 -23.04 -9.30
C ALA A 119 -33.14 -21.79 -8.50
N ARG A 120 -33.87 -20.70 -8.73
CA ARG A 120 -33.76 -19.49 -7.90
C ARG A 120 -34.39 -19.77 -6.55
N PHE A 121 -33.77 -19.24 -5.47
CA PHE A 121 -34.43 -19.21 -4.17
C PHE A 121 -35.64 -18.26 -4.22
N GLU A 122 -36.80 -18.76 -3.82
CA GLU A 122 -38.02 -17.97 -3.66
C GLU A 122 -38.57 -18.13 -2.25
N SER A 123 -38.85 -17.00 -1.60
CA SER A 123 -39.53 -17.00 -0.33
C SER A 123 -41.05 -17.19 -0.52
N PRO A 124 -41.69 -18.09 0.23
CA PRO A 124 -43.14 -18.26 0.15
C PRO A 124 -43.88 -16.97 0.58
N TRP A 125 -43.24 -16.10 1.34
CA TRP A 125 -43.80 -14.84 1.80
C TRP A 125 -43.85 -13.74 0.75
N ARG A 126 -43.22 -13.94 -0.40
CA ARG A 126 -43.22 -12.94 -1.47
C ARG A 126 -44.66 -12.65 -2.00
N GLU A 127 -45.42 -13.68 -2.18
CA GLU A 127 -46.79 -13.60 -2.73
C GLU A 127 -47.87 -14.01 -1.70
N ALA A 128 -47.50 -14.23 -0.43
CA ALA A 128 -48.42 -14.56 0.63
C ALA A 128 -49.34 -13.36 0.96
N ASP A 129 -50.60 -13.67 1.27
CA ASP A 129 -51.54 -12.67 1.79
C ASP A 129 -50.98 -12.14 3.15
N PRO A 130 -50.78 -10.84 3.33
CA PRO A 130 -50.33 -10.26 4.59
C PRO A 130 -51.25 -10.63 5.77
N ALA A 131 -52.51 -10.93 5.55
CA ALA A 131 -53.46 -11.37 6.59
C ALA A 131 -53.13 -12.75 7.17
N THR A 132 -52.36 -13.58 6.44
CA THR A 132 -51.92 -14.90 6.91
C THR A 132 -50.65 -14.83 7.79
N ALA A 133 -50.09 -13.64 7.96
CA ALA A 133 -48.89 -13.45 8.75
C ALA A 133 -49.08 -13.86 10.21
N PRO A 134 -48.11 -14.54 10.83
CA PRO A 134 -48.17 -14.84 12.27
C PRO A 134 -48.23 -13.56 13.10
N LYS A 135 -49.16 -13.49 14.00
CA LYS A 135 -49.28 -12.35 14.92
C LYS A 135 -48.02 -12.26 15.81
N ASP A 136 -47.45 -11.06 15.92
CA ASP A 136 -46.33 -10.73 16.78
C ASP A 136 -45.02 -11.54 16.50
N ALA A 137 -44.93 -12.25 15.37
CA ALA A 137 -43.71 -12.96 14.98
C ALA A 137 -42.66 -11.99 14.45
N PRO A 138 -41.38 -12.20 14.79
CA PRO A 138 -40.29 -11.45 14.19
C PRO A 138 -40.21 -11.73 12.68
N PHE A 139 -39.89 -10.70 11.91
CA PHE A 139 -39.76 -10.83 10.46
C PHE A 139 -38.54 -10.09 9.95
N ALA A 140 -37.96 -10.61 8.87
CA ALA A 140 -37.00 -9.88 8.07
C ALA A 140 -37.72 -9.13 6.95
N ILE A 141 -37.13 -8.03 6.47
CA ILE A 141 -37.57 -7.35 5.25
C ILE A 141 -36.72 -7.81 4.09
N ARG A 142 -37.38 -8.34 3.04
CA ARG A 142 -36.73 -8.72 1.78
C ARG A 142 -37.08 -7.74 0.68
N PHE A 143 -36.08 -7.39 -0.09
CA PHE A 143 -36.25 -6.62 -1.31
C PHE A 143 -37.01 -7.48 -2.36
N ARG A 144 -37.99 -6.92 -3.01
CA ARG A 144 -38.75 -7.56 -4.07
C ARG A 144 -38.02 -7.36 -5.41
N ALA A 145 -37.02 -8.17 -5.67
CA ALA A 145 -36.22 -8.06 -6.89
C ALA A 145 -37.06 -8.31 -8.13
N PRO A 146 -36.86 -7.58 -9.25
CA PRO A 146 -37.51 -7.88 -10.54
C PRO A 146 -37.23 -9.33 -10.95
N ARG A 147 -38.23 -9.97 -11.58
CA ARG A 147 -38.11 -11.38 -12.01
C ARG A 147 -37.80 -11.50 -13.50
N GLU A 148 -38.33 -10.60 -14.30
CA GLU A 148 -38.21 -10.59 -15.75
C GLU A 148 -37.16 -9.57 -16.22
N GLY A 149 -36.66 -9.77 -17.42
CA GLY A 149 -35.67 -8.88 -18.03
C GLY A 149 -34.28 -9.03 -17.46
N GLU A 150 -33.54 -7.99 -17.56
CA GLU A 150 -32.13 -7.92 -17.11
C GLU A 150 -31.81 -6.59 -16.42
N THR A 151 -30.85 -6.61 -15.50
CA THR A 151 -30.25 -5.41 -14.92
C THR A 151 -28.94 -5.14 -15.65
N LEU A 152 -28.84 -3.99 -16.30
CA LEU A 152 -27.64 -3.53 -17.00
C LEU A 152 -26.84 -2.62 -16.10
N VAL A 153 -25.68 -3.10 -15.65
CA VAL A 153 -24.68 -2.29 -14.94
C VAL A 153 -23.71 -1.72 -15.97
N ARG A 154 -23.72 -0.40 -16.13
CA ARG A 154 -22.76 0.31 -16.96
C ARG A 154 -21.53 0.63 -16.13
N ASP A 155 -20.51 -0.19 -16.29
CA ASP A 155 -19.28 -0.07 -15.52
C ASP A 155 -18.18 0.60 -16.34
N VAL A 156 -17.51 1.58 -15.76
CA VAL A 156 -16.46 2.35 -16.46
C VAL A 156 -15.27 1.48 -16.86
N VAL A 157 -14.92 0.49 -16.02
CA VAL A 157 -13.78 -0.40 -16.24
C VAL A 157 -14.19 -1.66 -16.99
N GLN A 158 -15.24 -2.35 -16.52
CA GLN A 158 -15.65 -3.64 -17.08
C GLN A 158 -16.51 -3.49 -18.35
N GLY A 159 -17.09 -2.31 -18.57
CA GLY A 159 -18.05 -2.06 -19.63
C GLY A 159 -19.48 -2.46 -19.24
N ASP A 160 -20.32 -2.70 -20.21
CA ASP A 160 -21.71 -3.08 -20.00
C ASP A 160 -21.81 -4.53 -19.53
N VAL A 161 -22.22 -4.74 -18.26
CA VAL A 161 -22.41 -6.07 -17.69
C VAL A 161 -23.90 -6.31 -17.46
N ARG A 162 -24.44 -7.38 -18.05
CA ARG A 162 -25.86 -7.74 -18.01
C ARG A 162 -26.10 -8.88 -17.03
N PHE A 163 -27.02 -8.68 -16.12
CA PHE A 163 -27.43 -9.69 -15.13
C PHE A 163 -28.90 -10.08 -15.40
N PRO A 164 -29.20 -11.32 -15.83
CA PRO A 164 -30.58 -11.80 -15.91
C PRO A 164 -31.27 -11.68 -14.55
N ASN A 165 -32.38 -10.99 -14.48
CA ASN A 165 -33.11 -10.80 -13.23
C ASN A 165 -33.58 -12.14 -12.63
N SER A 166 -33.80 -13.15 -13.47
CA SER A 166 -34.08 -14.51 -13.02
C SER A 166 -32.99 -15.17 -12.20
N ALA A 167 -31.73 -14.68 -12.28
CA ALA A 167 -30.60 -15.17 -11.50
C ALA A 167 -30.41 -14.41 -10.16
N LEU A 168 -31.18 -13.33 -9.94
CA LEU A 168 -31.05 -12.49 -8.74
C LEU A 168 -32.22 -12.80 -7.80
N ASP A 169 -31.88 -13.32 -6.60
CA ASP A 169 -32.85 -13.63 -5.55
C ASP A 169 -33.22 -12.40 -4.70
N ASP A 170 -34.35 -12.52 -4.00
CA ASP A 170 -34.81 -11.48 -3.08
C ASP A 170 -33.90 -11.40 -1.86
N LEU A 171 -33.14 -10.31 -1.77
CA LEU A 171 -32.24 -10.09 -0.66
C LEU A 171 -32.96 -9.79 0.64
N ILE A 172 -32.50 -10.30 1.76
CA ILE A 172 -32.80 -9.69 3.04
C ILE A 172 -32.09 -8.34 3.07
N ILE A 173 -32.82 -7.25 3.27
CA ILE A 173 -32.29 -5.90 3.39
C ILE A 173 -32.26 -5.43 4.86
N LEU A 174 -33.21 -5.93 5.69
CA LEU A 174 -33.24 -5.74 7.14
C LEU A 174 -33.53 -7.08 7.82
N ARG A 175 -32.71 -7.47 8.76
CA ARG A 175 -32.88 -8.69 9.54
C ARG A 175 -33.98 -8.53 10.59
N SER A 176 -34.47 -9.65 11.12
CA SER A 176 -35.50 -9.67 12.17
C SER A 176 -35.05 -9.02 13.49
N ASP A 177 -33.75 -8.94 13.75
CA ASP A 177 -33.16 -8.22 14.87
C ASP A 177 -32.99 -6.71 14.62
N GLY A 178 -33.42 -6.20 13.45
CA GLY A 178 -33.30 -4.80 13.05
C GLY A 178 -31.94 -4.43 12.45
N ALA A 179 -31.01 -5.38 12.30
CA ALA A 179 -29.71 -5.12 11.68
C ALA A 179 -29.85 -5.03 10.14
N PRO A 180 -29.31 -3.96 9.50
CA PRO A 180 -29.30 -3.86 8.06
C PRO A 180 -28.30 -4.85 7.45
N THR A 181 -28.53 -5.23 6.20
CA THR A 181 -27.56 -6.02 5.44
C THR A 181 -26.70 -5.14 4.54
N TYR A 182 -25.57 -5.68 4.12
CA TYR A 182 -24.55 -4.99 3.34
C TYR A 182 -25.08 -4.17 2.17
N ASN A 183 -25.88 -4.78 1.29
CA ASN A 183 -26.31 -4.11 0.05
C ASN A 183 -27.19 -2.88 0.32
N LEU A 184 -28.11 -2.96 1.28
CA LEU A 184 -28.92 -1.80 1.66
C LEU A 184 -28.07 -0.71 2.33
N ALA A 185 -27.25 -1.10 3.30
CA ALA A 185 -26.42 -0.15 4.04
C ALA A 185 -25.50 0.66 3.11
N VAL A 186 -24.87 0.00 2.14
CA VAL A 186 -24.01 0.67 1.14
C VAL A 186 -24.82 1.64 0.29
N VAL A 187 -26.00 1.24 -0.21
CA VAL A 187 -26.83 2.12 -1.05
C VAL A 187 -27.27 3.37 -0.30
N VAL A 188 -27.76 3.19 0.93
CA VAL A 188 -28.22 4.31 1.75
C VAL A 188 -27.09 5.26 2.09
N ASP A 189 -25.97 4.73 2.51
CA ASP A 189 -24.83 5.56 2.88
C ASP A 189 -24.22 6.26 1.66
N ASP A 190 -24.03 5.58 0.54
CA ASP A 190 -23.52 6.20 -0.69
C ASP A 190 -24.45 7.33 -1.17
N HIS A 191 -25.78 7.14 -1.07
CA HIS A 191 -26.76 8.17 -1.41
C HIS A 191 -26.66 9.37 -0.46
N ASP A 192 -26.75 9.15 0.85
CA ASP A 192 -26.76 10.21 1.86
C ASP A 192 -25.42 10.96 1.92
N MET A 193 -24.30 10.29 1.60
CA MET A 193 -22.97 10.90 1.49
C MET A 193 -22.77 11.63 0.16
N GLY A 194 -23.72 11.55 -0.78
CA GLY A 194 -23.64 12.18 -2.10
C GLY A 194 -22.58 11.56 -3.01
N VAL A 195 -22.26 10.28 -2.83
CA VAL A 195 -21.28 9.56 -3.66
C VAL A 195 -21.74 9.52 -5.11
N THR A 196 -20.89 10.00 -6.00
CA THR A 196 -21.15 10.03 -7.43
C THR A 196 -20.49 8.90 -8.19
N HIS A 197 -19.37 8.38 -7.66
CA HIS A 197 -18.58 7.31 -8.28
C HIS A 197 -18.20 6.26 -7.24
N VAL A 198 -18.52 5.00 -7.54
CA VAL A 198 -18.22 3.84 -6.70
C VAL A 198 -17.08 3.06 -7.34
N VAL A 199 -15.85 3.36 -6.92
CA VAL A 199 -14.65 2.65 -7.36
C VAL A 199 -14.28 1.61 -6.30
N ARG A 200 -14.26 0.31 -6.67
CA ARG A 200 -14.02 -0.81 -5.73
C ARG A 200 -13.55 -2.07 -6.45
N GLY A 201 -13.19 -3.12 -5.72
CA GLY A 201 -12.79 -4.40 -6.30
C GLY A 201 -13.91 -5.07 -7.14
N ASP A 202 -13.52 -5.80 -8.18
CA ASP A 202 -14.43 -6.48 -9.11
C ASP A 202 -15.16 -7.70 -8.50
N ASP A 203 -14.72 -8.16 -7.34
CA ASP A 203 -15.43 -9.15 -6.52
C ASP A 203 -16.80 -8.62 -6.00
N HIS A 204 -17.03 -7.32 -6.08
CA HIS A 204 -18.32 -6.67 -5.79
C HIS A 204 -19.21 -6.43 -7.02
N LEU A 205 -18.81 -6.85 -8.21
CA LEU A 205 -19.54 -6.55 -9.44
C LEU A 205 -20.99 -7.10 -9.44
N THR A 206 -21.19 -8.32 -8.92
CA THR A 206 -22.54 -8.88 -8.76
C THR A 206 -23.38 -8.08 -7.75
N ASN A 207 -22.77 -7.46 -6.75
CA ASN A 207 -23.50 -6.61 -5.80
C ASN A 207 -23.98 -5.32 -6.45
N ALA A 208 -23.29 -4.82 -7.48
CA ALA A 208 -23.71 -3.61 -8.19
C ALA A 208 -25.09 -3.76 -8.83
N SER A 209 -25.41 -4.92 -9.43
CA SER A 209 -26.75 -5.16 -10.01
C SER A 209 -27.86 -5.09 -8.94
N ARG A 210 -27.62 -5.67 -7.78
CA ARG A 210 -28.55 -5.66 -6.64
C ARG A 210 -28.71 -4.27 -6.03
N GLN A 211 -27.61 -3.56 -5.89
CA GLN A 211 -27.59 -2.18 -5.38
C GLN A 211 -28.30 -1.24 -6.37
N GLN A 212 -28.07 -1.37 -7.67
CA GLN A 212 -28.76 -0.59 -8.69
C GLN A 212 -30.28 -0.77 -8.60
N GLN A 213 -30.78 -2.00 -8.44
CA GLN A 213 -32.21 -2.26 -8.27
C GLN A 213 -32.78 -1.55 -7.04
N ILE A 214 -32.02 -1.47 -5.93
CA ILE A 214 -32.44 -0.74 -4.72
C ILE A 214 -32.50 0.77 -4.98
N TYR A 215 -31.47 1.36 -5.66
CA TYR A 215 -31.49 2.76 -6.07
C TYR A 215 -32.72 3.08 -6.92
N GLU A 216 -33.00 2.25 -7.92
CA GLU A 216 -34.13 2.42 -8.84
C GLU A 216 -35.47 2.33 -8.11
N ALA A 217 -35.64 1.38 -7.18
CA ALA A 217 -36.87 1.22 -6.40
C ALA A 217 -37.10 2.40 -5.44
N LEU A 218 -36.04 3.06 -4.96
CA LEU A 218 -36.13 4.28 -4.15
C LEU A 218 -36.36 5.53 -5.00
N GLY A 219 -36.14 5.46 -6.32
CA GLY A 219 -36.17 6.63 -7.21
C GLY A 219 -34.89 7.49 -7.07
N TRP A 220 -33.82 6.92 -6.56
CA TRP A 220 -32.55 7.60 -6.37
C TRP A 220 -31.64 7.48 -7.60
N SER A 221 -30.79 8.48 -7.80
CA SER A 221 -29.80 8.43 -8.87
C SER A 221 -28.75 7.36 -8.61
N VAL A 222 -28.54 6.48 -9.58
CA VAL A 222 -27.50 5.44 -9.51
C VAL A 222 -26.14 6.09 -9.70
N PRO A 223 -25.15 5.86 -8.81
CA PRO A 223 -23.79 6.34 -8.99
C PRO A 223 -23.12 5.62 -10.17
N GLN A 224 -22.06 6.21 -10.70
CA GLN A 224 -21.23 5.56 -11.71
C GLN A 224 -20.37 4.48 -11.06
N PHE A 225 -20.44 3.25 -11.56
CA PHE A 225 -19.64 2.14 -11.06
C PHE A 225 -18.33 1.99 -11.83
N ALA A 226 -17.27 1.62 -11.13
CA ALA A 226 -15.95 1.27 -11.67
C ALA A 226 -15.35 0.11 -10.86
N HIS A 227 -15.42 -1.11 -11.40
CA HIS A 227 -14.93 -2.30 -10.73
C HIS A 227 -13.51 -2.63 -11.17
N VAL A 228 -12.56 -2.43 -10.26
CA VAL A 228 -11.13 -2.59 -10.47
C VAL A 228 -10.74 -4.06 -10.29
N PRO A 229 -10.07 -4.69 -11.26
CA PRO A 229 -9.63 -6.09 -11.14
C PRO A 229 -8.75 -6.31 -9.91
N LEU A 230 -8.88 -7.48 -9.29
CA LEU A 230 -8.07 -7.86 -8.13
C LEU A 230 -6.58 -7.93 -8.48
N ILE A 231 -5.74 -7.77 -7.48
CA ILE A 231 -4.30 -8.04 -7.58
C ILE A 231 -4.08 -9.53 -7.37
N HIS A 232 -3.28 -10.14 -8.24
CA HIS A 232 -2.85 -11.53 -8.13
C HIS A 232 -1.42 -11.62 -7.61
N GLY A 233 -1.08 -12.73 -6.99
CA GLY A 233 0.29 -13.06 -6.60
C GLY A 233 1.19 -13.35 -7.81
N PRO A 234 2.50 -13.52 -7.59
CA PRO A 234 3.44 -13.88 -8.66
C PRO A 234 3.07 -15.19 -9.38
N ASP A 235 2.41 -16.11 -8.68
CA ASP A 235 1.92 -17.39 -9.21
C ASP A 235 0.62 -17.26 -10.03
N GLY A 236 0.06 -16.05 -10.15
CA GLY A 236 -1.21 -15.79 -10.85
C GLY A 236 -2.47 -16.16 -10.06
N ALA A 237 -2.37 -16.64 -8.82
CA ALA A 237 -3.52 -16.85 -7.95
C ALA A 237 -3.94 -15.54 -7.27
N LYS A 238 -5.20 -15.46 -6.78
CA LYS A 238 -5.66 -14.33 -5.97
C LYS A 238 -4.68 -14.06 -4.83
N LEU A 239 -4.27 -12.81 -4.68
CA LEU A 239 -3.32 -12.38 -3.67
C LEU A 239 -3.80 -12.80 -2.26
N SER A 240 -2.91 -13.40 -1.49
CA SER A 240 -3.20 -13.90 -0.14
C SER A 240 -1.98 -13.73 0.76
N LYS A 241 -2.15 -13.95 2.07
CA LYS A 241 -1.06 -13.84 3.07
C LYS A 241 0.19 -14.67 2.70
N ARG A 242 0.03 -15.83 2.07
CA ARG A 242 1.17 -16.67 1.61
C ARG A 242 2.02 -16.02 0.52
N HIS A 243 1.50 -15.01 -0.18
CA HIS A 243 2.19 -14.26 -1.23
C HIS A 243 2.82 -12.97 -0.71
N GLY A 244 2.92 -12.78 0.62
CA GLY A 244 3.38 -11.54 1.20
C GLY A 244 2.36 -10.40 1.08
N ALA A 245 1.06 -10.71 0.93
CA ALA A 245 -0.02 -9.72 1.02
C ALA A 245 -0.14 -9.25 2.47
N LEU A 246 0.84 -8.48 2.87
CA LEU A 246 0.91 -7.82 4.17
C LEU A 246 0.07 -6.54 4.13
N GLY A 247 -0.25 -6.02 5.28
CA GLY A 247 -0.78 -4.66 5.39
C GLY A 247 0.25 -3.62 4.95
N VAL A 248 -0.22 -2.42 4.68
CA VAL A 248 0.63 -1.28 4.27
C VAL A 248 1.74 -1.00 5.31
N GLU A 249 1.45 -1.22 6.59
CA GLU A 249 2.42 -1.09 7.69
C GLU A 249 3.65 -1.98 7.51
N ALA A 250 3.49 -3.18 6.97
CA ALA A 250 4.63 -4.07 6.76
C ALA A 250 5.58 -3.54 5.67
N TYR A 251 5.06 -2.89 4.65
CA TYR A 251 5.90 -2.21 3.64
C TYR A 251 6.65 -1.03 4.26
N ARG A 252 6.00 -0.26 5.14
CA ARG A 252 6.67 0.80 5.91
C ARG A 252 7.78 0.23 6.78
N ASP A 253 7.51 -0.84 7.49
CA ASP A 253 8.46 -1.51 8.39
C ASP A 253 9.63 -2.17 7.62
N ASP A 254 9.39 -2.56 6.37
CA ASP A 254 10.42 -3.00 5.43
C ASP A 254 11.17 -1.83 4.76
N GLY A 255 10.84 -0.59 5.15
CA GLY A 255 11.57 0.60 4.74
C GLY A 255 11.22 1.13 3.35
N PHE A 256 10.06 0.76 2.81
CA PHE A 256 9.57 1.39 1.58
C PHE A 256 9.10 2.83 1.86
N LEU A 257 9.28 3.70 0.86
CA LEU A 257 8.76 5.06 0.91
C LEU A 257 7.30 5.09 0.46
N PRO A 258 6.46 5.93 1.05
CA PRO A 258 5.06 6.05 0.64
C PRO A 258 4.91 6.46 -0.83
N GLU A 259 5.79 7.30 -1.36
CA GLU A 259 5.83 7.72 -2.76
C GLU A 259 6.15 6.53 -3.69
N GLY A 260 7.13 5.70 -3.30
CA GLY A 260 7.51 4.50 -4.04
C GLY A 260 6.38 3.48 -4.09
N LEU A 261 5.75 3.21 -2.94
CA LEU A 261 4.61 2.29 -2.88
C LEU A 261 3.40 2.85 -3.65
N ALA A 262 3.07 4.13 -3.50
CA ALA A 262 1.96 4.74 -4.22
C ALA A 262 2.15 4.68 -5.74
N ASN A 263 3.33 5.01 -6.26
CA ASN A 263 3.64 4.88 -7.69
C ASN A 263 3.49 3.43 -8.17
N TYR A 264 4.02 2.48 -7.41
CA TYR A 264 3.88 1.07 -7.75
C TYR A 264 2.41 0.62 -7.79
N LEU A 265 1.59 1.04 -6.80
CA LEU A 265 0.16 0.76 -6.75
C LEU A 265 -0.61 1.35 -7.93
N ILE A 266 -0.25 2.55 -8.39
CA ILE A 266 -0.82 3.14 -9.61
C ILE A 266 -0.57 2.21 -10.79
N ARG A 267 0.67 1.76 -10.97
CA ARG A 267 1.07 0.86 -12.07
C ARG A 267 0.44 -0.53 -11.98
N LEU A 268 -0.06 -0.93 -10.84
CA LEU A 268 -0.84 -2.16 -10.67
C LEU A 268 -2.29 -1.99 -11.15
N GLY A 269 -2.48 -1.75 -12.43
CA GLY A 269 -3.78 -1.70 -13.08
C GLY A 269 -4.10 -0.40 -13.82
N TRP A 270 -3.18 0.59 -13.81
CA TRP A 270 -3.29 1.81 -14.61
C TRP A 270 -1.91 2.23 -15.14
N SER A 271 -1.87 2.93 -16.27
CA SER A 271 -0.63 3.43 -16.86
C SER A 271 -0.90 4.69 -17.67
N HIS A 272 0.13 5.53 -17.79
CA HIS A 272 0.17 6.66 -18.69
C HIS A 272 1.31 6.43 -19.69
N GLY A 273 0.97 5.99 -20.90
CA GLY A 273 1.98 5.58 -21.88
C GLY A 273 3.01 4.60 -21.31
N ASP A 274 4.28 4.89 -21.55
CA ASP A 274 5.43 4.11 -21.07
C ASP A 274 6.03 4.66 -19.76
N ASP A 275 5.41 5.66 -19.14
CA ASP A 275 5.91 6.28 -17.91
C ASP A 275 5.95 5.26 -16.77
N GLU A 276 7.15 5.03 -16.26
CA GLU A 276 7.39 4.14 -15.14
C GLU A 276 7.27 4.87 -13.81
N PHE A 277 7.79 6.07 -13.76
CA PHE A 277 7.78 6.92 -12.58
C PHE A 277 6.75 8.03 -12.74
N ILE A 278 5.72 7.98 -11.91
CA ILE A 278 4.59 8.88 -11.96
C ILE A 278 4.52 9.64 -10.63
N PRO A 279 5.11 10.84 -10.55
CA PRO A 279 5.02 11.68 -9.36
C PRO A 279 3.56 12.00 -9.01
N ARG A 280 3.29 12.26 -7.74
CA ARG A 280 1.93 12.45 -7.21
C ARG A 280 1.16 13.56 -7.92
N ASP A 281 1.79 14.68 -8.22
CA ASP A 281 1.20 15.78 -8.96
C ASP A 281 0.78 15.38 -10.38
N LYS A 282 1.62 14.60 -11.06
CA LYS A 282 1.32 14.03 -12.38
C LYS A 282 0.24 12.95 -12.30
N ALA A 283 0.25 12.12 -11.27
CA ALA A 283 -0.81 11.16 -11.04
C ALA A 283 -2.17 11.84 -10.86
N LEU A 284 -2.24 12.96 -10.11
CA LEU A 284 -3.45 13.76 -9.94
C LEU A 284 -3.95 14.37 -11.26
N GLU A 285 -3.03 14.80 -12.12
CA GLU A 285 -3.35 15.39 -13.42
C GLU A 285 -3.85 14.34 -14.43
N TRP A 286 -3.21 13.17 -14.47
CA TRP A 286 -3.39 12.19 -15.55
C TRP A 286 -4.37 11.08 -15.24
N PHE A 287 -4.58 10.77 -13.96
CA PHE A 287 -5.37 9.60 -13.58
C PHE A 287 -6.83 9.73 -14.01
N ASP A 288 -7.31 8.72 -14.72
CA ASP A 288 -8.72 8.53 -15.04
C ASP A 288 -9.13 7.08 -14.81
N ILE A 289 -10.31 6.89 -14.20
CA ILE A 289 -10.88 5.56 -13.96
C ILE A 289 -11.16 4.80 -15.26
N ALA A 290 -11.43 5.50 -16.37
CA ALA A 290 -11.61 4.90 -17.68
C ALA A 290 -10.32 4.29 -18.25
N GLY A 291 -9.15 4.72 -17.76
CA GLY A 291 -7.85 4.17 -18.12
C GLY A 291 -7.44 2.94 -17.32
N ILE A 292 -8.26 2.48 -16.36
CA ILE A 292 -7.97 1.28 -15.58
C ILE A 292 -8.06 0.04 -16.46
N ASN A 293 -7.03 -0.81 -16.40
CA ASN A 293 -6.97 -2.06 -17.16
C ASN A 293 -8.04 -3.06 -16.68
N LYS A 294 -8.65 -3.80 -17.63
CA LYS A 294 -9.62 -4.84 -17.33
C LYS A 294 -9.01 -6.15 -16.84
N ALA A 295 -7.71 -6.36 -17.07
CA ALA A 295 -7.02 -7.56 -16.65
C ALA A 295 -6.45 -7.42 -15.24
N PRO A 296 -6.45 -8.50 -14.43
CA PRO A 296 -5.79 -8.52 -13.12
C PRO A 296 -4.30 -8.19 -13.25
N ALA A 297 -3.81 -7.32 -12.36
CA ALA A 297 -2.39 -7.04 -12.24
C ALA A 297 -1.70 -8.10 -11.36
N ARG A 298 -0.43 -8.39 -11.61
CA ARG A 298 0.38 -9.30 -10.79
C ARG A 298 1.37 -8.53 -9.95
N LEU A 299 1.50 -8.96 -8.71
CA LEU A 299 2.49 -8.41 -7.77
C LEU A 299 3.90 -8.86 -8.21
N ASP A 300 4.80 -7.89 -8.32
CA ASP A 300 6.21 -8.06 -8.67
C ASP A 300 7.06 -7.27 -7.67
N PHE A 301 7.75 -7.99 -6.78
CA PHE A 301 8.58 -7.38 -5.74
C PHE A 301 9.89 -6.78 -6.28
N GLU A 302 10.45 -7.33 -7.36
CA GLU A 302 11.64 -6.75 -7.98
C GLU A 302 11.31 -5.38 -8.58
N LYS A 303 10.16 -5.28 -9.24
CA LYS A 303 9.65 -4.02 -9.75
C LYS A 303 9.33 -3.02 -8.65
N LEU A 304 8.71 -3.46 -7.55
CA LEU A 304 8.45 -2.61 -6.39
C LEU A 304 9.77 -2.05 -5.81
N ASN A 305 10.78 -2.90 -5.62
CA ASN A 305 12.11 -2.49 -5.16
C ASN A 305 12.76 -1.48 -6.11
N SER A 306 12.68 -1.73 -7.42
CA SER A 306 13.22 -0.81 -8.45
C SER A 306 12.55 0.56 -8.40
N VAL A 307 11.22 0.59 -8.32
CA VAL A 307 10.46 1.85 -8.20
C VAL A 307 10.83 2.57 -6.90
N ASN A 308 10.89 1.85 -5.77
CA ASN A 308 11.25 2.47 -4.50
C ASN A 308 12.69 3.01 -4.49
N ALA A 309 13.65 2.29 -5.09
CA ALA A 309 15.03 2.74 -5.23
C ALA A 309 15.12 4.07 -6.02
N HIS A 310 14.27 4.28 -7.01
CA HIS A 310 14.17 5.57 -7.70
C HIS A 310 13.80 6.69 -6.72
N TYR A 311 12.75 6.50 -5.90
CA TYR A 311 12.34 7.52 -4.93
C TYR A 311 13.35 7.70 -3.79
N MET A 312 14.08 6.64 -3.41
CA MET A 312 15.19 6.75 -2.46
C MET A 312 16.26 7.74 -2.95
N LYS A 313 16.63 7.67 -4.23
CA LYS A 313 17.61 8.57 -4.86
C LYS A 313 17.16 10.03 -4.89
N LEU A 314 15.86 10.27 -4.99
CA LEU A 314 15.28 11.62 -5.00
C LEU A 314 15.22 12.29 -3.62
N LEU A 315 15.42 11.56 -2.52
CA LEU A 315 15.48 12.14 -1.19
C LEU A 315 16.63 13.14 -1.11
N SER A 316 16.44 14.24 -0.40
CA SER A 316 17.57 15.05 0.07
C SER A 316 18.45 14.22 1.01
N ASP A 317 19.72 14.56 1.14
CA ASP A 317 20.62 13.84 2.05
C ASP A 317 20.13 13.93 3.50
N ALA A 318 19.58 15.08 3.90
CA ALA A 318 19.00 15.26 5.23
C ALA A 318 17.75 14.37 5.44
N ASP A 319 16.85 14.27 4.45
CA ASP A 319 15.67 13.40 4.54
C ASP A 319 16.07 11.93 4.58
N PHE A 320 17.08 11.53 3.78
CA PHE A 320 17.60 10.17 3.84
C PHE A 320 18.12 9.84 5.24
N VAL A 321 18.95 10.70 5.83
CA VAL A 321 19.48 10.53 7.20
C VAL A 321 18.33 10.41 8.20
N ALA A 322 17.37 11.32 8.16
CA ALA A 322 16.24 11.33 9.08
C ALA A 322 15.40 10.04 9.00
N LYS A 323 15.16 9.56 7.77
CA LYS A 323 14.36 8.34 7.53
C LYS A 323 15.15 7.05 7.81
N ALA A 324 16.47 7.02 7.56
CA ALA A 324 17.33 5.86 7.79
C ALA A 324 17.71 5.68 9.27
N ALA A 325 17.80 6.76 10.04
CA ALA A 325 18.23 6.74 11.44
C ALA A 325 17.45 5.72 12.30
N PRO A 326 16.11 5.65 12.27
CA PRO A 326 15.38 4.66 13.06
C PRO A 326 15.74 3.20 12.72
N PHE A 327 16.02 2.89 11.46
CA PHE A 327 16.43 1.56 11.03
C PHE A 327 17.84 1.20 11.50
N ILE A 328 18.76 2.17 11.47
CA ILE A 328 20.14 2.03 11.96
C ILE A 328 20.14 1.84 13.48
N GLU A 329 19.36 2.64 14.21
CA GLU A 329 19.21 2.52 15.65
C GLU A 329 18.56 1.18 16.06
N ALA A 330 17.54 0.72 15.31
CA ALA A 330 16.91 -0.58 15.52
C ALA A 330 17.86 -1.77 15.24
N ALA A 331 18.88 -1.57 14.40
CA ALA A 331 19.94 -2.57 14.17
C ALA A 331 20.99 -2.59 15.28
N GLY A 332 20.88 -1.75 16.31
CA GLY A 332 21.73 -1.74 17.50
C GLY A 332 22.80 -0.65 17.50
N GLU A 333 22.83 0.23 16.51
CA GLU A 333 23.78 1.34 16.47
C GLU A 333 23.25 2.56 17.26
N THR A 334 24.14 3.27 17.95
CA THR A 334 23.82 4.54 18.59
C THR A 334 24.30 5.69 17.71
N LEU A 335 23.38 6.55 17.27
CA LEU A 335 23.70 7.69 16.44
C LEU A 335 23.94 8.96 17.29
N ASP A 336 25.17 9.09 17.85
CA ASP A 336 25.64 10.34 18.42
C ASP A 336 25.93 11.41 17.34
N GLU A 337 26.26 12.62 17.72
CA GLU A 337 26.53 13.75 16.81
C GLU A 337 27.58 13.40 15.76
N ARG A 338 28.70 12.80 16.16
CA ARG A 338 29.79 12.39 15.26
C ARG A 338 29.31 11.35 14.23
N ARG A 339 28.57 10.33 14.66
CA ARG A 339 28.05 9.28 13.78
C ARG A 339 26.99 9.82 12.84
N ARG A 340 26.17 10.78 13.29
CA ARG A 340 25.20 11.49 12.43
C ARG A 340 25.90 12.31 11.35
N ASP A 341 27.00 13.00 11.69
CA ASP A 341 27.80 13.73 10.71
C ASP A 341 28.43 12.80 9.67
N MET A 342 28.96 11.64 10.09
CA MET A 342 29.49 10.62 9.18
C MET A 342 28.39 10.10 8.25
N LEU A 343 27.22 9.78 8.78
CA LEU A 343 26.07 9.35 8.01
C LEU A 343 25.59 10.44 7.03
N GLY A 344 25.61 11.72 7.47
CA GLY A 344 25.28 12.87 6.62
C GLY A 344 26.22 12.99 5.43
N ARG A 345 27.54 12.88 5.64
CA ARG A 345 28.52 12.88 4.53
C ARG A 345 28.37 11.67 3.60
N ALA A 346 27.88 10.54 4.12
CA ALA A 346 27.68 9.32 3.36
C ALA A 346 26.35 9.28 2.59
N ALA A 347 25.40 10.13 2.93
CA ALA A 347 24.01 10.02 2.49
C ALA A 347 23.85 9.95 0.97
N SER A 348 24.56 10.79 0.22
CA SER A 348 24.45 10.89 -1.25
C SER A 348 24.75 9.57 -1.96
N PHE A 349 25.74 8.81 -1.51
CA PHE A 349 26.11 7.53 -2.11
C PHE A 349 25.49 6.31 -1.42
N LEU A 350 25.04 6.43 -0.16
CA LEU A 350 24.29 5.36 0.50
C LEU A 350 22.89 5.18 -0.11
N LYS A 351 22.17 6.28 -0.35
CA LYS A 351 20.83 6.22 -0.98
C LYS A 351 20.84 5.61 -2.38
N GLU A 352 21.94 5.73 -3.12
CA GLU A 352 22.14 5.07 -4.42
C GLU A 352 22.25 3.54 -4.32
N ARG A 353 22.61 3.03 -3.15
CA ARG A 353 22.90 1.61 -2.89
C ARG A 353 21.76 0.90 -2.15
N CYS A 354 20.75 1.63 -1.70
CA CYS A 354 19.62 1.09 -0.94
C CYS A 354 18.36 1.08 -1.80
N ALA A 355 17.77 -0.09 -1.98
CA ALA A 355 16.44 -0.19 -2.60
C ALA A 355 15.32 0.22 -1.62
N ASN A 356 15.57 0.13 -0.31
CA ASN A 356 14.69 0.56 0.78
C ASN A 356 15.52 0.91 2.03
N LEU A 357 14.89 1.54 3.02
CA LEU A 357 15.56 2.00 4.23
C LEU A 357 16.05 0.87 5.15
N LYS A 358 15.46 -0.32 5.07
CA LYS A 358 15.90 -1.50 5.84
C LYS A 358 17.30 -1.97 5.45
N GLN A 359 17.80 -1.57 4.27
CA GLN A 359 19.15 -1.85 3.81
C GLN A 359 20.19 -0.83 4.30
N ALA A 360 19.72 0.30 4.83
CA ALA A 360 20.62 1.37 5.30
C ALA A 360 21.60 0.94 6.41
N PRO A 361 21.21 0.11 7.42
CA PRO A 361 22.14 -0.37 8.43
C PRO A 361 23.34 -1.12 7.84
N GLU A 362 23.09 -2.05 6.92
CA GLU A 362 24.15 -2.82 6.25
C GLU A 362 25.02 -1.94 5.37
N ALA A 363 24.41 -1.06 4.58
CA ALA A 363 25.12 -0.15 3.69
C ALA A 363 26.02 0.85 4.45
N ALA A 364 25.61 1.28 5.66
CA ALA A 364 26.31 2.23 6.52
C ALA A 364 27.25 1.55 7.56
N ALA A 365 27.24 0.22 7.68
CA ALA A 365 27.95 -0.50 8.76
C ALA A 365 29.42 -0.14 8.88
N PHE A 366 30.12 0.13 7.77
CA PHE A 366 31.53 0.52 7.78
C PHE A 366 31.79 1.85 8.52
N LEU A 367 30.80 2.73 8.64
CA LEU A 367 30.90 4.01 9.34
C LEU A 367 31.07 3.83 10.86
N PHE A 368 30.41 2.81 11.43
CA PHE A 368 30.21 2.67 12.86
C PHE A 368 31.18 1.71 13.55
N LEU A 369 32.17 1.19 12.81
CA LEU A 369 33.19 0.30 13.34
C LEU A 369 34.04 1.02 14.39
N ALA A 370 34.23 0.38 15.57
CA ALA A 370 35.05 0.90 16.65
C ALA A 370 36.56 0.73 16.34
N ARG A 371 37.36 1.73 16.73
CA ARG A 371 38.84 1.68 16.65
C ARG A 371 39.45 1.12 17.92
N PRO A 372 40.60 0.37 17.82
CA PRO A 372 41.21 -0.14 16.57
C PRO A 372 40.36 -1.22 15.90
N LEU A 373 40.30 -1.22 14.54
CA LEU A 373 39.50 -2.19 13.80
C LEU A 373 40.02 -3.62 14.02
N ALA A 374 39.14 -4.53 14.43
CA ALA A 374 39.47 -5.95 14.56
C ALA A 374 39.42 -6.60 13.17
N ILE A 375 40.53 -6.69 12.47
CA ILE A 375 40.64 -7.28 11.14
C ILE A 375 41.11 -8.72 11.26
N THR A 376 40.25 -9.69 10.95
CA THR A 376 40.52 -11.12 11.14
C THR A 376 40.06 -11.96 9.92
N GLY A 377 40.64 -13.14 9.79
CA GLY A 377 40.21 -14.12 8.76
C GLY A 377 40.40 -13.62 7.33
N LYS A 378 39.30 -13.67 6.52
CA LYS A 378 39.38 -13.26 5.11
C LYS A 378 39.69 -11.78 4.90
N SER A 379 39.27 -10.94 5.83
CA SER A 379 39.50 -9.48 5.80
C SER A 379 40.95 -9.10 6.06
N ALA A 380 41.76 -9.93 6.77
CA ALA A 380 43.14 -9.72 7.03
C ALA A 380 44.06 -10.00 5.84
N LYS A 381 43.68 -10.92 4.96
CA LYS A 381 44.50 -11.34 3.82
C LYS A 381 45.09 -10.22 2.96
N PRO A 382 44.36 -9.11 2.66
CA PRO A 382 44.96 -8.00 1.91
C PRO A 382 46.09 -7.31 2.65
N LEU A 383 46.06 -7.27 4.00
CA LEU A 383 47.07 -6.65 4.86
C LEU A 383 48.25 -7.60 5.17
N GLU A 384 48.10 -8.90 4.99
CA GLU A 384 49.11 -9.92 5.17
C GLU A 384 50.06 -10.02 3.96
N LYS A 385 49.72 -9.40 2.83
CA LYS A 385 50.59 -9.36 1.65
C LYS A 385 51.84 -8.55 1.93
N GLU A 386 52.95 -8.99 1.36
CA GLU A 386 54.25 -8.29 1.45
C GLU A 386 54.11 -6.82 1.04
N GLY A 387 54.58 -5.90 1.84
CA GLY A 387 54.50 -4.45 1.60
C GLY A 387 53.16 -3.80 1.81
N ALA A 388 52.08 -4.56 2.08
CA ALA A 388 50.74 -3.98 2.21
C ALA A 388 50.57 -2.98 3.35
N ARG A 389 51.16 -3.28 4.53
CA ARG A 389 51.12 -2.37 5.69
C ARG A 389 51.96 -1.12 5.46
N GLU A 390 53.10 -1.22 4.73
CA GLU A 390 53.90 -0.06 4.36
C GLU A 390 53.16 0.83 3.34
N ILE A 391 52.39 0.25 2.46
CA ILE A 391 51.47 1.00 1.55
C ILE A 391 50.48 1.77 2.41
N VAL A 392 49.78 1.12 3.36
CA VAL A 392 48.77 1.76 4.24
C VAL A 392 49.41 2.92 5.00
N LYS A 393 50.59 2.73 5.57
CA LYS A 393 51.38 3.77 6.30
C LYS A 393 51.72 4.95 5.39
N SER A 394 52.22 4.66 4.20
CA SER A 394 52.60 5.69 3.23
C SER A 394 51.42 6.50 2.75
N VAL A 395 50.28 5.83 2.48
CA VAL A 395 49.01 6.51 2.14
C VAL A 395 48.54 7.38 3.28
N ALA A 396 48.59 6.90 4.53
CA ALA A 396 48.19 7.69 5.67
C ALA A 396 49.03 9.01 5.76
N ALA A 397 50.36 8.92 5.55
CA ALA A 397 51.22 10.09 5.51
C ALA A 397 50.89 11.06 4.37
N GLU A 398 50.65 10.54 3.16
CA GLU A 398 50.25 11.34 1.98
C GLU A 398 48.96 12.10 2.23
N LEU A 399 47.91 11.41 2.76
CA LEU A 399 46.63 12.00 3.05
C LEU A 399 46.69 13.14 4.10
N THR A 400 47.72 13.22 4.93
CA THR A 400 47.88 14.36 5.85
C THR A 400 48.10 15.67 5.11
N THR A 401 48.64 15.64 3.89
CA THR A 401 48.96 16.81 3.07
C THR A 401 47.81 17.27 2.21
N VAL A 402 46.77 16.43 2.03
CA VAL A 402 45.60 16.74 1.21
C VAL A 402 44.77 17.82 1.89
N THR A 403 44.64 18.98 1.29
CA THR A 403 43.89 20.13 1.82
C THR A 403 42.40 20.03 1.52
N ASP A 404 42.06 19.63 0.30
CA ASP A 404 40.64 19.37 -0.14
C ASP A 404 40.24 17.94 0.24
N TRP A 405 39.35 17.81 1.25
CA TRP A 405 38.87 16.50 1.74
C TRP A 405 37.56 16.08 1.05
N SER A 406 37.39 16.41 -0.25
CA SER A 406 36.25 15.90 -1.09
C SER A 406 36.52 14.47 -1.56
N ALA A 407 35.46 13.73 -1.84
CA ALA A 407 35.57 12.34 -2.31
C ALA A 407 36.38 12.24 -3.60
N GLU A 408 36.20 13.18 -4.51
CA GLU A 408 36.88 13.28 -5.81
C GLU A 408 38.37 13.57 -5.60
N ALA A 409 38.71 14.54 -4.74
CA ALA A 409 40.11 14.89 -4.46
C ALA A 409 40.85 13.73 -3.77
N LEU A 410 40.17 13.04 -2.83
CA LEU A 410 40.73 11.87 -2.16
C LEU A 410 40.94 10.70 -3.10
N GLU A 411 40.00 10.41 -3.99
CA GLU A 411 40.13 9.36 -5.01
C GLU A 411 41.29 9.68 -5.98
N ALA A 412 41.42 10.96 -6.40
CA ALA A 412 42.54 11.41 -7.24
C ALA A 412 43.90 11.29 -6.50
N ALA A 413 43.98 11.66 -5.23
CA ALA A 413 45.19 11.51 -4.42
C ALA A 413 45.63 10.04 -4.31
N LEU A 414 44.68 9.12 -4.08
CA LEU A 414 45.00 7.68 -4.02
C LEU A 414 45.51 7.15 -5.35
N LYS A 415 44.96 7.60 -6.48
CA LYS A 415 45.44 7.22 -7.82
C LYS A 415 46.83 7.76 -8.11
N ALA A 416 47.05 9.05 -7.84
CA ALA A 416 48.35 9.68 -7.97
C ALA A 416 49.43 9.01 -7.10
N PHE A 417 49.10 8.64 -5.87
CA PHE A 417 49.98 7.87 -5.00
C PHE A 417 50.38 6.52 -5.61
N ALA A 418 49.46 5.79 -6.18
CA ALA A 418 49.71 4.50 -6.82
C ALA A 418 50.62 4.68 -8.05
N GLU A 419 50.32 5.63 -8.94
CA GLU A 419 51.08 5.94 -10.16
C GLU A 419 52.52 6.36 -9.85
N ALA A 420 52.70 7.26 -8.88
CA ALA A 420 54.02 7.73 -8.48
C ALA A 420 54.95 6.61 -7.98
N ARG A 421 54.39 5.49 -7.53
CA ARG A 421 55.16 4.31 -7.06
C ARG A 421 55.16 3.15 -8.03
N GLY A 422 54.61 3.33 -9.25
CA GLY A 422 54.51 2.27 -10.25
C GLY A 422 53.62 1.11 -9.80
N LEU A 423 52.65 1.37 -8.89
CA LEU A 423 51.72 0.37 -8.36
C LEU A 423 50.42 0.42 -9.13
N GLY A 424 49.85 -0.73 -9.43
CA GLY A 424 48.46 -0.81 -9.88
C GLY A 424 47.50 -0.57 -8.73
N PHE A 425 46.39 0.09 -8.99
CA PHE A 425 45.37 0.35 -7.94
C PHE A 425 44.82 -0.95 -7.29
N GLY A 426 44.86 -2.09 -8.03
CA GLY A 426 44.54 -3.42 -7.49
C GLY A 426 45.53 -3.92 -6.40
N GLN A 427 46.69 -3.30 -6.25
CA GLN A 427 47.65 -3.59 -5.18
C GLN A 427 47.42 -2.69 -3.95
N VAL A 428 46.99 -1.45 -4.16
CA VAL A 428 46.77 -0.44 -3.10
C VAL A 428 45.34 -0.56 -2.51
N GLY A 429 44.33 -0.66 -3.37
CA GLY A 429 42.92 -0.57 -2.98
C GLY A 429 42.47 -1.63 -1.97
N PRO A 430 42.78 -2.93 -2.16
CA PRO A 430 42.35 -3.97 -1.22
C PRO A 430 42.91 -3.79 0.20
N ALA A 431 44.14 -3.37 0.34
CA ALA A 431 44.80 -3.11 1.65
C ALA A 431 44.13 -1.92 2.37
N LEU A 432 43.87 -0.83 1.64
CA LEU A 432 43.18 0.35 2.19
C LEU A 432 41.75 0.01 2.57
N ARG A 433 41.01 -0.74 1.74
CA ARG A 433 39.64 -1.17 2.04
C ARG A 433 39.59 -2.03 3.30
N ALA A 434 40.55 -2.96 3.45
CA ALA A 434 40.66 -3.75 4.68
C ALA A 434 40.91 -2.88 5.89
N ALA A 435 41.86 -1.94 5.79
CA ALA A 435 42.24 -1.04 6.87
C ALA A 435 41.12 -0.04 7.26
N LEU A 436 40.26 0.38 6.32
CA LEU A 436 39.23 1.39 6.56
C LEU A 436 37.88 0.77 6.94
N THR A 437 37.56 -0.42 6.43
CA THR A 437 36.19 -0.98 6.49
C THR A 437 36.12 -2.45 6.91
N THR A 438 37.21 -3.06 7.30
CA THR A 438 37.34 -4.52 7.53
C THR A 438 36.88 -5.38 6.35
N GLY A 439 36.88 -4.80 5.15
CA GLY A 439 36.40 -5.45 3.95
C GLY A 439 34.89 -5.52 3.80
N LEU A 440 34.11 -4.79 4.61
CA LEU A 440 32.65 -4.67 4.45
C LEU A 440 32.31 -4.04 3.09
N PRO A 441 31.13 -4.37 2.53
CA PRO A 441 30.61 -3.67 1.37
C PRO A 441 30.62 -2.15 1.62
N SER A 442 31.23 -1.41 0.73
CA SER A 442 31.43 0.03 0.90
C SER A 442 31.53 0.71 -0.47
N PRO A 443 31.35 2.03 -0.54
CA PRO A 443 31.53 2.82 -1.78
C PRO A 443 32.99 2.84 -2.26
N SER A 444 33.34 3.78 -3.15
CA SER A 444 34.73 4.01 -3.57
C SER A 444 35.58 4.41 -2.36
N LEU A 445 36.91 4.25 -2.43
CA LEU A 445 37.78 4.61 -1.32
C LEU A 445 37.76 6.11 -1.03
N GLY A 446 37.64 6.94 -2.06
CA GLY A 446 37.48 8.38 -1.89
C GLY A 446 36.21 8.73 -1.09
N GLU A 447 35.08 8.10 -1.43
CA GLU A 447 33.79 8.26 -0.70
C GLU A 447 33.88 7.73 0.72
N VAL A 448 34.54 6.59 0.97
CA VAL A 448 34.78 6.04 2.31
C VAL A 448 35.57 7.03 3.17
N LEU A 449 36.68 7.56 2.66
CA LEU A 449 37.51 8.53 3.36
C LEU A 449 36.75 9.83 3.66
N TYR A 450 36.01 10.32 2.67
CA TYR A 450 35.15 11.51 2.85
C TYR A 450 34.08 11.30 3.93
N ALA A 451 33.38 10.18 3.90
CA ALA A 451 32.34 9.86 4.87
C ALA A 451 32.87 9.72 6.29
N LEU A 452 33.98 9.01 6.48
CA LEU A 452 34.66 8.87 7.77
C LEU A 452 35.17 10.21 8.29
N GLY A 453 35.58 11.11 7.41
CA GLY A 453 36.26 12.33 7.74
C GLY A 453 37.74 12.14 8.02
N ARG A 454 38.51 13.23 8.05
CA ARG A 454 39.97 13.20 8.13
C ARG A 454 40.49 12.44 9.37
N GLU A 455 39.98 12.81 10.54
CA GLU A 455 40.48 12.24 11.82
C GLU A 455 40.26 10.73 11.89
N GLU A 456 39.05 10.26 11.61
CA GLU A 456 38.71 8.83 11.66
C GLU A 456 39.46 8.04 10.59
N SER A 457 39.56 8.56 9.37
CA SER A 457 40.28 7.93 8.27
C SER A 457 41.78 7.73 8.59
N LEU A 458 42.46 8.82 8.98
CA LEU A 458 43.89 8.75 9.33
C LEU A 458 44.12 7.84 10.55
N GLY A 459 43.23 7.89 11.52
CA GLY A 459 43.30 7.02 12.67
C GLY A 459 43.19 5.54 12.32
N ARG A 460 42.16 5.13 11.48
CA ARG A 460 42.04 3.74 11.06
C ARG A 460 43.24 3.24 10.27
N LEU A 461 43.78 4.07 9.36
CA LEU A 461 44.96 3.71 8.58
C LEU A 461 46.19 3.56 9.52
N THR A 462 46.38 4.47 10.47
CA THR A 462 47.53 4.43 11.43
C THR A 462 47.45 3.19 12.32
N ASP A 463 46.28 2.83 12.83
CA ASP A 463 46.06 1.65 13.66
C ASP A 463 46.46 0.35 12.94
N GLN A 464 46.41 0.31 11.61
CA GLN A 464 46.67 -0.88 10.77
C GLN A 464 48.04 -0.85 10.09
N ALA A 465 48.79 0.24 10.27
CA ALA A 465 50.13 0.42 9.69
C ALA A 465 51.26 -0.29 10.47
N SER A 466 50.97 -0.75 11.69
CA SER A 466 51.89 -1.45 12.58
C SER A 466 51.94 -2.96 12.37
#